data_be154ec2b76fb7d45b28f0974c70f758
#
_entry.id   be154ec2b76fb7d45b28f0974c70f758
#
_cell.length_a   1.000
_cell.length_b   1.000
_cell.length_c   1.000
_cell.angle_alpha   90.00
_cell.angle_beta   90.00
_cell.angle_gamma   90.00
#
_symmetry.space_group_name_H-M   'P 1'
#
loop_
_entity.id
_entity.type
_entity.pdbx_description
1 polymer ?
#
loop_
_entity_poly.entity_id
_entity_poly.type
_entity_poly.pdbx_seq_one_letter_code
_entity_poly.pdbx_strand_id
1 'polypeptide(L)'
;MIDRREFLKRSLTVVAGLAVPLTALELIDPRQLLAEKPELRWVFIANAYKCVGCGFCVKACKIENEVPYDAKVTRTWVERYVITRQGKTYIDSPLGARDGFTRKEIDIGEEKSVEVRDEDIDQAFFVPKLCNQCDNPPCVQVCPVGATYQTADGVVLVDREWCIGCGYCIMGCPYGVRFFHPVFRVAEKCNFCYHRISKGMKTACVDACPFGARLIGNLRDPNDPVTKIIMTERVGILKEEYGTKPQVYYIGLSKEVR
;
A
#
# COMPACT_ATOMS: atom_id res chain seq x y z
N MET A 1 -48.27 7.39 19.86
CA MET A 1 -47.13 8.31 19.69
C MET A 1 -46.69 8.68 21.09
N ILE A 2 -45.44 8.37 21.44
CA ILE A 2 -44.86 8.71 22.75
C ILE A 2 -44.52 10.20 22.71
N ASP A 3 -45.01 10.97 23.69
CA ASP A 3 -44.74 12.40 23.82
C ASP A 3 -43.24 12.61 24.13
N ARG A 4 -42.66 13.70 23.58
CA ARG A 4 -41.24 14.10 23.80
C ARG A 4 -40.82 14.12 25.28
N ARG A 5 -41.73 14.51 26.16
CA ARG A 5 -41.54 14.58 27.61
C ARG A 5 -41.42 13.18 28.25
N GLU A 6 -42.20 12.24 27.75
CA GLU A 6 -42.19 10.84 28.22
C GLU A 6 -40.98 10.07 27.69
N PHE A 7 -40.57 10.36 26.45
CA PHE A 7 -39.31 9.84 25.89
C PHE A 7 -38.09 10.29 26.72
N LEU A 8 -38.00 11.59 27.06
CA LEU A 8 -36.90 12.12 27.86
C LEU A 8 -36.89 11.56 29.31
N LYS A 9 -38.06 11.36 29.91
CA LYS A 9 -38.17 10.73 31.23
C LYS A 9 -37.72 9.27 31.22
N ARG A 10 -38.08 8.51 30.20
CA ARG A 10 -37.62 7.10 30.03
C ARG A 10 -36.14 7.02 29.70
N SER A 11 -35.58 7.95 28.94
CA SER A 11 -34.14 8.01 28.68
C SER A 11 -33.35 8.34 29.95
N LEU A 12 -33.85 9.24 30.81
CA LEU A 12 -33.20 9.55 32.08
C LEU A 12 -33.25 8.36 33.08
N THR A 13 -34.34 7.59 33.10
CA THR A 13 -34.45 6.40 33.97
C THR A 13 -33.55 5.26 33.52
N VAL A 14 -33.31 5.11 32.22
CA VAL A 14 -32.34 4.15 31.69
C VAL A 14 -30.90 4.55 32.02
N VAL A 15 -30.58 5.83 31.97
CA VAL A 15 -29.26 6.34 32.38
C VAL A 15 -29.04 6.24 33.89
N ALA A 16 -30.08 6.46 34.71
CA ALA A 16 -30.01 6.29 36.15
C ALA A 16 -29.95 4.79 36.62
N GLY A 17 -30.50 3.87 35.81
CA GLY A 17 -30.43 2.43 36.03
C GLY A 17 -29.10 1.79 35.62
N LEU A 18 -28.30 2.49 34.80
CA LEU A 18 -26.95 2.12 34.43
C LEU A 18 -25.90 2.93 35.23
N ALA A 19 -26.19 3.27 36.47
CA ALA A 19 -25.18 3.72 37.41
C ALA A 19 -24.20 2.55 37.62
N VAL A 20 -23.23 2.41 36.73
CA VAL A 20 -22.01 1.65 37.00
C VAL A 20 -21.44 2.23 38.26
N PRO A 21 -21.28 1.45 39.35
CA PRO A 21 -20.75 1.99 40.58
C PRO A 21 -19.42 2.68 40.29
N LEU A 22 -19.23 3.88 40.80
CA LEU A 22 -18.00 4.68 40.63
C LEU A 22 -16.71 3.86 40.90
N THR A 23 -16.83 2.82 41.75
CA THR A 23 -15.77 1.85 42.04
C THR A 23 -15.35 1.01 40.81
N ALA A 24 -16.21 0.86 39.79
CA ALA A 24 -15.83 0.15 38.54
C ALA A 24 -15.13 1.07 37.54
N LEU A 25 -15.32 2.39 37.63
CA LEU A 25 -14.59 3.36 36.82
C LEU A 25 -13.13 3.56 37.27
N GLU A 26 -12.86 3.36 38.56
CA GLU A 26 -11.49 3.46 39.11
C GLU A 26 -10.60 2.25 38.75
N LEU A 27 -11.19 1.14 38.32
CA LEU A 27 -10.45 -0.06 37.92
C LEU A 27 -10.01 -0.05 36.44
N ILE A 28 -10.45 0.91 35.66
CA ILE A 28 -9.97 1.07 34.28
C ILE A 28 -8.79 2.05 34.33
N ASP A 29 -7.58 1.50 34.42
CA ASP A 29 -6.36 2.30 34.26
C ASP A 29 -6.49 3.07 32.92
N PRO A 30 -6.46 4.43 32.92
CA PRO A 30 -6.49 5.21 31.69
C PRO A 30 -5.36 4.85 30.73
N ARG A 31 -4.31 4.17 31.22
CA ARG A 31 -3.22 3.61 30.40
C ARG A 31 -3.63 2.34 29.66
N GLN A 32 -4.65 1.60 30.12
CA GLN A 32 -5.23 0.46 29.40
C GLN A 32 -6.21 0.90 28.31
N LEU A 33 -6.75 2.13 28.40
CA LEU A 33 -7.52 2.76 27.33
C LEU A 33 -6.63 3.35 26.23
N LEU A 34 -5.34 3.57 26.50
CA LEU A 34 -4.33 3.78 25.46
C LEU A 34 -4.04 2.41 24.88
N ALA A 35 -4.80 2.05 23.85
CA ALA A 35 -4.72 0.78 23.15
C ALA A 35 -3.26 0.32 23.09
N GLU A 36 -2.96 -0.83 23.70
CA GLU A 36 -1.67 -1.50 23.55
C GLU A 36 -1.37 -1.48 22.06
N LYS A 37 -0.24 -0.86 21.70
CA LYS A 37 0.16 -0.83 20.30
C LYS A 37 0.22 -2.27 19.86
N PRO A 38 -0.54 -2.69 18.82
CA PRO A 38 -0.57 -4.09 18.42
C PRO A 38 0.87 -4.60 18.27
N GLU A 39 1.17 -5.79 18.74
CA GLU A 39 2.52 -6.39 18.67
C GLU A 39 3.02 -6.53 17.22
N LEU A 40 2.10 -6.44 16.26
CA LEU A 40 2.36 -6.60 14.84
C LEU A 40 2.11 -5.29 14.10
N ARG A 41 3.08 -4.88 13.28
CA ARG A 41 2.98 -3.77 12.33
C ARG A 41 3.65 -4.15 11.02
N TRP A 42 2.86 -4.45 10.01
CA TRP A 42 3.38 -4.84 8.71
C TRP A 42 4.13 -3.70 8.02
N VAL A 43 5.29 -4.04 7.49
CA VAL A 43 6.17 -3.14 6.75
C VAL A 43 6.76 -3.86 5.55
N PHE A 44 7.05 -3.13 4.48
CA PHE A 44 7.56 -3.66 3.24
C PHE A 44 8.84 -2.95 2.82
N ILE A 45 9.81 -3.68 2.26
CA ILE A 45 11.00 -3.11 1.62
C ILE A 45 10.96 -3.40 0.13
N ALA A 46 11.23 -2.37 -0.66
CA ALA A 46 11.50 -2.42 -2.08
C ALA A 46 12.95 -1.98 -2.34
N ASN A 47 13.80 -2.91 -2.77
CA ASN A 47 15.22 -2.64 -3.03
C ASN A 47 15.43 -2.43 -4.54
N ALA A 48 15.67 -1.16 -4.93
CA ALA A 48 15.90 -0.79 -6.34
C ALA A 48 17.25 -1.33 -6.85
N TYR A 49 18.26 -1.48 -6.01
CA TYR A 49 19.55 -2.04 -6.42
C TYR A 49 19.49 -3.52 -6.78
N LYS A 50 18.53 -4.26 -6.20
CA LYS A 50 18.34 -5.70 -6.48
C LYS A 50 17.28 -5.97 -7.54
N CYS A 51 16.52 -4.95 -7.93
CA CYS A 51 15.46 -5.13 -8.92
C CYS A 51 16.05 -5.13 -10.33
N VAL A 52 15.74 -6.18 -11.10
CA VAL A 52 16.19 -6.35 -12.49
C VAL A 52 15.04 -6.17 -13.50
N GLY A 53 13.86 -5.74 -13.05
CA GLY A 53 12.73 -5.49 -13.96
C GLY A 53 12.08 -6.75 -14.56
N CYS A 54 12.31 -7.95 -14.01
CA CYS A 54 11.88 -9.22 -14.60
C CYS A 54 10.35 -9.45 -14.66
N GLY A 55 9.55 -8.69 -13.91
CA GLY A 55 8.09 -8.77 -13.93
C GLY A 55 7.45 -9.94 -13.15
N PHE A 56 8.22 -10.88 -12.59
CA PHE A 56 7.67 -12.04 -11.88
C PHE A 56 6.75 -11.66 -10.71
N CYS A 57 7.09 -10.61 -9.99
CA CYS A 57 6.26 -10.09 -8.91
C CYS A 57 4.89 -9.58 -9.39
N VAL A 58 4.82 -9.03 -10.61
CA VAL A 58 3.57 -8.55 -11.21
C VAL A 58 2.70 -9.72 -11.63
N LYS A 59 3.29 -10.71 -12.31
CA LYS A 59 2.59 -11.96 -12.70
C LYS A 59 2.02 -12.67 -11.49
N ALA A 60 2.85 -12.93 -10.48
CA ALA A 60 2.42 -13.61 -9.26
C ALA A 60 1.30 -12.82 -8.53
N CYS A 61 1.41 -11.49 -8.49
CA CYS A 61 0.38 -10.66 -7.87
C CYS A 61 -0.96 -10.72 -8.61
N LYS A 62 -0.96 -10.71 -9.95
CA LYS A 62 -2.18 -10.84 -10.75
C LYS A 62 -2.88 -12.17 -10.51
N ILE A 63 -2.13 -13.27 -10.54
CA ILE A 63 -2.66 -14.62 -10.32
C ILE A 63 -3.23 -14.75 -8.89
N GLU A 64 -2.45 -14.36 -7.88
CA GLU A 64 -2.82 -14.50 -6.47
C GLU A 64 -4.06 -13.68 -6.09
N ASN A 65 -4.25 -12.53 -6.74
CA ASN A 65 -5.27 -11.57 -6.33
C ASN A 65 -6.39 -11.38 -7.36
N GLU A 66 -6.57 -12.34 -8.26
CA GLU A 66 -7.66 -12.41 -9.25
C GLU A 66 -7.74 -11.18 -10.19
N VAL A 67 -6.63 -10.47 -10.39
CA VAL A 67 -6.59 -9.39 -11.37
C VAL A 67 -6.43 -10.01 -12.76
N PRO A 68 -7.37 -9.79 -13.71
CA PRO A 68 -7.28 -10.42 -15.02
C PRO A 68 -5.92 -10.19 -15.67
N TYR A 69 -5.34 -11.28 -16.21
CA TYR A 69 -3.95 -11.26 -16.70
C TYR A 69 -3.74 -10.19 -17.77
N ASP A 70 -4.70 -10.06 -18.69
CA ASP A 70 -4.62 -9.13 -19.83
C ASP A 70 -5.05 -7.69 -19.48
N ALA A 71 -5.62 -7.46 -18.31
CA ALA A 71 -5.97 -6.11 -17.88
C ALA A 71 -4.73 -5.22 -17.75
N LYS A 72 -4.83 -3.97 -18.18
CA LYS A 72 -3.76 -2.97 -18.03
C LYS A 72 -3.46 -2.61 -16.57
N VAL A 73 -4.45 -2.81 -15.67
CA VAL A 73 -4.33 -2.48 -14.25
C VAL A 73 -3.57 -3.54 -13.47
N THR A 74 -2.82 -3.12 -12.46
CA THR A 74 -2.02 -3.99 -11.61
C THR A 74 -2.02 -3.49 -10.16
N ARG A 75 -1.90 -4.40 -9.17
CA ARG A 75 -1.73 -4.03 -7.75
C ARG A 75 -0.29 -3.66 -7.40
N THR A 76 0.66 -4.12 -8.20
CA THR A 76 2.09 -3.80 -8.10
C THR A 76 2.66 -3.75 -9.50
N TRP A 77 3.65 -2.91 -9.71
CA TRP A 77 4.32 -2.74 -11.00
C TRP A 77 5.80 -2.46 -10.80
N VAL A 78 6.54 -2.44 -11.89
CA VAL A 78 7.94 -2.01 -11.89
C VAL A 78 8.09 -0.90 -12.92
N GLU A 79 8.71 0.19 -12.54
CA GLU A 79 9.07 1.27 -13.45
C GLU A 79 10.54 1.15 -13.84
N ARG A 80 10.84 1.33 -15.12
CA ARG A 80 12.18 1.52 -15.64
C ARG A 80 12.45 3.02 -15.69
N TYR A 81 13.56 3.43 -15.14
CA TYR A 81 14.09 4.78 -15.22
C TYR A 81 15.33 4.76 -16.11
N VAL A 82 15.38 5.65 -17.10
CA VAL A 82 16.55 5.88 -17.93
C VAL A 82 16.87 7.37 -17.89
N ILE A 83 18.01 7.71 -17.33
CA ILE A 83 18.52 9.08 -17.18
C ILE A 83 19.63 9.26 -18.20
N THR A 84 19.50 10.27 -19.04
CA THR A 84 20.53 10.59 -20.02
C THR A 84 21.58 11.51 -19.46
N ARG A 85 22.78 11.53 -20.06
CA ARG A 85 23.87 12.46 -19.71
C ARG A 85 23.48 13.93 -19.88
N GLN A 86 22.43 14.21 -20.64
CA GLN A 86 21.85 15.55 -20.80
C GLN A 86 20.85 15.90 -19.67
N GLY A 87 20.68 15.02 -18.67
CA GLY A 87 19.76 15.21 -17.55
C GLY A 87 18.28 14.92 -17.88
N LYS A 88 17.96 14.37 -19.05
CA LYS A 88 16.59 13.99 -19.38
C LYS A 88 16.26 12.62 -18.81
N THR A 89 15.14 12.54 -18.07
CA THR A 89 14.66 11.30 -17.47
C THR A 89 13.47 10.75 -18.27
N TYR A 90 13.58 9.50 -18.66
CA TYR A 90 12.50 8.73 -19.24
C TYR A 90 12.04 7.66 -18.26
N ILE A 91 10.71 7.46 -18.18
CA ILE A 91 10.10 6.50 -17.27
C ILE A 91 9.08 5.72 -18.06
N ASP A 92 9.14 4.38 -17.98
CA ASP A 92 8.11 3.52 -18.55
C ASP A 92 7.80 2.32 -17.64
N SER A 93 6.63 1.73 -17.87
CA SER A 93 6.17 0.53 -17.19
C SER A 93 5.15 -0.21 -18.07
N PRO A 94 5.59 -0.81 -19.16
CA PRO A 94 4.70 -1.45 -20.13
C PRO A 94 3.92 -2.58 -19.44
N LEU A 95 2.58 -2.49 -19.44
CA LEU A 95 1.68 -3.41 -18.76
C LEU A 95 2.05 -3.63 -17.27
N GLY A 96 2.59 -2.59 -16.60
CA GLY A 96 3.11 -2.70 -15.23
C GLY A 96 4.41 -3.51 -15.13
N ALA A 97 5.11 -3.68 -16.22
CA ALA A 97 6.25 -4.60 -16.37
C ALA A 97 5.88 -6.08 -16.17
N ARG A 98 4.64 -6.47 -16.43
CA ARG A 98 4.17 -7.86 -16.31
C ARG A 98 5.08 -8.84 -17.06
N ASP A 99 5.46 -8.50 -18.27
CA ASP A 99 6.27 -9.35 -19.14
C ASP A 99 7.77 -9.01 -19.10
N GLY A 100 8.16 -8.19 -18.11
CA GLY A 100 9.51 -7.65 -18.00
C GLY A 100 9.75 -6.53 -19.02
N PHE A 101 11.01 -6.09 -19.11
CA PHE A 101 11.46 -5.10 -20.08
C PHE A 101 12.25 -5.79 -21.18
N THR A 102 11.56 -6.28 -22.20
CA THR A 102 12.16 -7.02 -23.33
C THR A 102 12.60 -6.12 -24.50
N ARG A 103 12.15 -4.86 -24.50
CA ARG A 103 12.46 -3.89 -25.56
C ARG A 103 13.42 -2.82 -25.04
N LYS A 104 14.36 -2.41 -25.88
CA LYS A 104 15.21 -1.23 -25.64
C LYS A 104 14.39 0.06 -25.68
N GLU A 105 13.40 0.11 -26.56
CA GLU A 105 12.49 1.24 -26.68
C GLU A 105 11.76 1.52 -25.36
N ILE A 106 11.70 2.79 -25.00
CA ILE A 106 11.01 3.29 -23.83
C ILE A 106 9.65 3.79 -24.27
N ASP A 107 8.59 3.26 -23.70
CA ASP A 107 7.21 3.70 -23.93
C ASP A 107 6.99 5.04 -23.20
N ILE A 108 6.79 6.11 -23.97
CA ILE A 108 6.54 7.45 -23.43
C ILE A 108 5.06 7.83 -23.42
N GLY A 109 4.18 6.87 -23.69
CA GLY A 109 2.73 7.07 -23.79
C GLY A 109 2.27 7.52 -25.18
N GLU A 110 0.94 7.57 -25.39
CA GLU A 110 0.30 7.95 -26.67
C GLU A 110 0.80 7.14 -27.87
N GLU A 111 1.10 5.84 -27.66
CA GLU A 111 1.63 4.94 -28.69
C GLU A 111 3.00 5.38 -29.27
N LYS A 112 3.72 6.23 -28.53
CA LYS A 112 5.06 6.69 -28.92
C LYS A 112 6.11 5.96 -28.11
N SER A 113 7.20 5.59 -28.76
CA SER A 113 8.39 5.04 -28.12
C SER A 113 9.62 5.86 -28.49
N VAL A 114 10.61 5.86 -27.60
CA VAL A 114 11.90 6.50 -27.82
C VAL A 114 13.00 5.47 -27.58
N GLU A 115 13.90 5.37 -28.52
CA GLU A 115 15.14 4.63 -28.35
C GLU A 115 16.24 5.60 -27.89
N VAL A 116 16.83 5.32 -26.72
CA VAL A 116 17.97 6.07 -26.20
C VAL A 116 19.22 5.25 -26.50
N ARG A 117 20.21 5.85 -27.16
CA ARG A 117 21.48 5.19 -27.45
C ARG A 117 22.23 4.89 -26.14
N ASP A 118 22.84 3.72 -26.08
CA ASP A 118 23.56 3.28 -24.88
C ASP A 118 24.64 4.30 -24.42
N GLU A 119 25.27 4.99 -25.37
CA GLU A 119 26.28 6.04 -25.11
C GLU A 119 25.71 7.32 -24.47
N ASP A 120 24.41 7.59 -24.66
CA ASP A 120 23.71 8.75 -24.09
C ASP A 120 23.16 8.46 -22.69
N ILE A 121 23.17 7.20 -22.25
CA ILE A 121 22.66 6.80 -20.92
C ILE A 121 23.72 7.12 -19.85
N ASP A 122 23.29 7.82 -18.82
CA ASP A 122 24.06 8.03 -17.58
C ASP A 122 23.71 6.97 -16.54
N GLN A 123 22.40 6.76 -16.31
CA GLN A 123 21.89 5.79 -15.34
C GLN A 123 20.65 5.09 -15.88
N ALA A 124 20.53 3.79 -15.57
CA ALA A 124 19.32 3.02 -15.79
C ALA A 124 19.07 2.10 -14.61
N PHE A 125 17.84 2.11 -14.06
CA PHE A 125 17.47 1.29 -12.93
C PHE A 125 15.97 0.99 -12.91
N PHE A 126 15.58 0.04 -12.06
CA PHE A 126 14.20 -0.40 -11.92
C PHE A 126 13.70 -0.13 -10.51
N VAL A 127 12.46 0.39 -10.43
CA VAL A 127 11.81 0.68 -9.14
C VAL A 127 10.54 -0.12 -9.01
N PRO A 128 10.51 -1.11 -8.13
CA PRO A 128 9.29 -1.88 -7.87
C PRO A 128 8.34 -1.08 -6.99
N LYS A 129 7.13 -0.81 -7.48
CA LYS A 129 6.11 -0.01 -6.79
C LYS A 129 4.88 -0.84 -6.42
N LEU A 130 4.18 -0.40 -5.38
CA LEU A 130 2.93 -0.97 -4.87
C LEU A 130 2.22 0.05 -3.97
N CYS A 131 1.06 -0.31 -3.40
CA CYS A 131 0.39 0.55 -2.42
C CYS A 131 1.29 0.74 -1.18
N ASN A 132 1.47 1.98 -0.76
CA ASN A 132 2.34 2.34 0.37
C ASN A 132 1.78 1.97 1.75
N GLN A 133 0.55 1.45 1.86
CA GLN A 133 -0.07 1.04 3.14
C GLN A 133 0.14 2.09 4.24
N CYS A 134 -0.22 3.32 3.92
CA CYS A 134 0.01 4.50 4.74
C CYS A 134 -0.53 4.35 6.17
N ASP A 135 0.18 4.90 7.15
CA ASP A 135 -0.26 4.95 8.55
C ASP A 135 -1.34 6.03 8.75
N ASN A 136 -1.25 7.11 7.96
CA ASN A 136 -2.27 8.14 7.83
C ASN A 136 -2.89 8.07 6.42
N PRO A 137 -3.83 7.12 6.16
CA PRO A 137 -4.28 6.81 4.81
C PRO A 137 -5.40 7.76 4.34
N PRO A 138 -5.15 8.69 3.42
CA PRO A 138 -6.19 9.59 2.90
C PRO A 138 -7.33 8.83 2.24
N CYS A 139 -7.05 7.68 1.66
CA CYS A 139 -8.06 6.84 1.02
C CYS A 139 -9.07 6.20 2.00
N VAL A 140 -8.73 6.06 3.28
CA VAL A 140 -9.67 5.66 4.34
C VAL A 140 -10.52 6.86 4.74
N GLN A 141 -9.89 8.03 4.89
CA GLN A 141 -10.56 9.25 5.32
C GLN A 141 -11.66 9.71 4.35
N VAL A 142 -11.46 9.53 3.05
CA VAL A 142 -12.43 9.96 2.03
C VAL A 142 -13.48 8.92 1.68
N CYS A 143 -13.46 7.74 2.31
CA CYS A 143 -14.43 6.68 1.98
C CYS A 143 -15.78 6.93 2.65
N PRO A 144 -16.86 7.28 1.89
CA PRO A 144 -18.13 7.69 2.49
C PRO A 144 -18.88 6.55 3.18
N VAL A 145 -18.58 5.31 2.79
CA VAL A 145 -19.25 4.11 3.32
C VAL A 145 -18.35 3.26 4.22
N GLY A 146 -17.11 3.70 4.49
CA GLY A 146 -16.16 2.95 5.33
C GLY A 146 -15.63 1.65 4.69
N ALA A 147 -15.91 1.38 3.41
CA ALA A 147 -15.44 0.18 2.71
C ALA A 147 -13.90 0.10 2.62
N THR A 148 -13.22 1.25 2.63
CA THR A 148 -11.75 1.29 2.79
C THR A 148 -11.44 1.55 4.25
N TYR A 149 -10.73 0.64 4.90
CA TYR A 149 -10.42 0.69 6.32
C TYR A 149 -9.00 0.23 6.61
N GLN A 150 -8.51 0.48 7.80
CA GLN A 150 -7.21 0.03 8.28
C GLN A 150 -7.39 -0.99 9.40
N THR A 151 -6.67 -2.11 9.31
CA THR A 151 -6.64 -3.14 10.35
C THR A 151 -5.77 -2.71 11.54
N ALA A 152 -5.89 -3.40 12.67
CA ALA A 152 -5.10 -3.12 13.87
C ALA A 152 -3.58 -3.29 13.62
N ASP A 153 -3.17 -4.24 12.78
CA ASP A 153 -1.79 -4.47 12.36
C ASP A 153 -1.33 -3.54 11.21
N GLY A 154 -2.18 -2.57 10.86
CA GLY A 154 -1.88 -1.43 10.00
C GLY A 154 -2.05 -1.64 8.51
N VAL A 155 -2.62 -2.74 8.08
CA VAL A 155 -2.89 -2.97 6.65
C VAL A 155 -4.17 -2.24 6.23
N VAL A 156 -4.10 -1.45 5.18
CA VAL A 156 -5.27 -0.80 4.60
C VAL A 156 -5.94 -1.78 3.63
N LEU A 157 -7.19 -2.08 3.85
CA LEU A 157 -7.99 -3.01 3.05
C LEU A 157 -9.16 -2.31 2.36
N VAL A 158 -9.81 -3.02 1.45
CA VAL A 158 -11.07 -2.63 0.82
C VAL A 158 -12.03 -3.80 0.96
N ASP A 159 -13.16 -3.56 1.58
CA ASP A 159 -14.29 -4.48 1.58
C ASP A 159 -15.02 -4.35 0.25
N ARG A 160 -15.03 -5.42 -0.54
CA ARG A 160 -15.64 -5.42 -1.87
C ARG A 160 -17.16 -5.37 -1.83
N GLU A 161 -17.77 -5.92 -0.79
CA GLU A 161 -19.22 -5.98 -0.64
C GLU A 161 -19.79 -4.61 -0.24
N TRP A 162 -19.05 -3.86 0.56
CA TRP A 162 -19.44 -2.51 1.00
C TRP A 162 -19.02 -1.41 0.03
N CYS A 163 -18.13 -1.69 -0.90
CA CYS A 163 -17.61 -0.69 -1.83
C CYS A 163 -18.64 -0.34 -2.90
N ILE A 164 -19.13 0.90 -2.89
CA ILE A 164 -20.11 1.42 -3.86
C ILE A 164 -19.47 1.90 -5.17
N GLY A 165 -18.16 1.78 -5.37
CA GLY A 165 -17.48 2.17 -6.61
C GLY A 165 -17.43 3.69 -6.87
N CYS A 166 -17.54 4.55 -5.87
CA CYS A 166 -17.58 6.01 -6.05
C CYS A 166 -16.26 6.63 -6.54
N GLY A 167 -15.11 5.95 -6.36
CA GLY A 167 -13.81 6.40 -6.84
C GLY A 167 -13.10 7.45 -6.00
N TYR A 168 -13.68 8.00 -4.92
CA TYR A 168 -13.03 9.03 -4.09
C TYR A 168 -11.68 8.59 -3.55
N CYS A 169 -11.53 7.34 -3.14
CA CYS A 169 -10.26 6.78 -2.69
C CYS A 169 -9.22 6.64 -3.80
N ILE A 170 -9.63 6.58 -5.07
CA ILE A 170 -8.73 6.58 -6.23
C ILE A 170 -8.19 7.99 -6.43
N MET A 171 -9.06 8.99 -6.42
CA MET A 171 -8.67 10.41 -6.56
C MET A 171 -7.87 10.92 -5.35
N GLY A 172 -8.24 10.48 -4.14
CA GLY A 172 -7.55 10.88 -2.90
C GLY A 172 -6.19 10.21 -2.66
N CYS A 173 -5.76 9.28 -3.52
CA CYS A 173 -4.47 8.61 -3.36
C CYS A 173 -3.34 9.40 -4.04
N PRO A 174 -2.37 10.00 -3.30
CA PRO A 174 -1.31 10.78 -3.92
C PRO A 174 -0.32 9.94 -4.75
N TYR A 175 -0.37 8.63 -4.60
CA TYR A 175 0.53 7.68 -5.29
C TYR A 175 -0.07 7.09 -6.57
N GLY A 176 -1.36 7.32 -6.86
CA GLY A 176 -2.03 6.75 -8.04
C GLY A 176 -2.11 5.23 -8.08
N VAL A 177 -2.04 4.56 -6.92
CA VAL A 177 -1.93 3.09 -6.82
C VAL A 177 -3.27 2.36 -6.79
N ARG A 178 -4.37 3.11 -6.86
CA ARG A 178 -5.73 2.55 -6.81
C ARG A 178 -6.35 2.57 -8.20
N PHE A 179 -7.16 1.55 -8.45
CA PHE A 179 -7.86 1.40 -9.71
C PHE A 179 -9.25 0.75 -9.49
N PHE A 180 -10.11 0.78 -10.49
CA PHE A 180 -11.32 -0.03 -10.50
C PHE A 180 -10.99 -1.45 -10.98
N HIS A 181 -11.40 -2.44 -10.21
CA HIS A 181 -11.25 -3.84 -10.62
C HIS A 181 -12.09 -4.10 -11.87
N PRO A 182 -11.50 -4.64 -12.96
CA PRO A 182 -12.18 -4.74 -14.25
C PRO A 182 -13.45 -5.60 -14.22
N VAL A 183 -13.49 -6.61 -13.34
CA VAL A 183 -14.61 -7.53 -13.20
C VAL A 183 -15.59 -7.06 -12.12
N PHE A 184 -15.09 -6.79 -10.91
CA PHE A 184 -15.94 -6.47 -9.76
C PHE A 184 -16.39 -5.00 -9.72
N ARG A 185 -15.77 -4.11 -10.51
CA ARG A 185 -16.06 -2.66 -10.60
C ARG A 185 -15.98 -1.91 -9.27
N VAL A 186 -15.31 -2.46 -8.28
CA VAL A 186 -14.99 -1.85 -6.99
C VAL A 186 -13.59 -1.28 -6.97
N ALA A 187 -13.31 -0.36 -6.05
CA ALA A 187 -11.96 0.15 -5.87
C ALA A 187 -11.02 -0.95 -5.38
N GLU A 188 -9.83 -1.03 -5.99
CA GLU A 188 -8.85 -2.06 -5.71
C GLU A 188 -7.44 -1.48 -5.57
N LYS A 189 -6.57 -2.20 -4.85
CA LYS A 189 -5.16 -1.88 -4.64
C LYS A 189 -4.41 -3.06 -4.03
N CYS A 190 -3.09 -2.97 -3.87
CA CYS A 190 -2.32 -3.93 -3.09
C CYS A 190 -2.80 -3.94 -1.62
N ASN A 191 -3.07 -5.12 -1.08
CA ASN A 191 -3.50 -5.38 0.29
C ASN A 191 -2.45 -6.19 1.08
N PHE A 192 -1.18 -6.17 0.66
CA PHE A 192 -0.09 -7.00 1.19
C PHE A 192 -0.41 -8.52 1.18
N CYS A 193 -1.32 -8.96 0.28
CA CYS A 193 -1.83 -10.35 0.30
C CYS A 193 -2.29 -10.74 1.72
N TYR A 194 -3.19 -9.95 2.32
CA TYR A 194 -3.58 -10.09 3.73
C TYR A 194 -4.02 -11.50 4.09
N HIS A 195 -4.69 -12.18 3.15
CA HIS A 195 -5.09 -13.58 3.27
C HIS A 195 -3.91 -14.57 3.41
N ARG A 196 -2.69 -14.16 3.02
CA ARG A 196 -1.45 -14.93 3.19
C ARG A 196 -0.71 -14.54 4.46
N ILE A 197 -0.45 -13.23 4.64
CA ILE A 197 0.36 -12.75 5.78
C ILE A 197 -0.32 -13.01 7.13
N SER A 198 -1.65 -12.98 7.19
CA SER A 198 -2.41 -13.37 8.39
C SER A 198 -2.25 -14.83 8.78
N LYS A 199 -1.75 -15.68 7.87
CA LYS A 199 -1.43 -17.09 8.09
C LYS A 199 0.08 -17.35 8.21
N GLY A 200 0.89 -16.31 8.39
CA GLY A 200 2.34 -16.40 8.50
C GLY A 200 3.07 -16.68 7.18
N MET A 201 2.38 -16.60 6.03
CA MET A 201 3.01 -16.75 4.72
C MET A 201 3.51 -15.39 4.21
N LYS A 202 4.50 -15.40 3.31
CA LYS A 202 4.94 -14.19 2.61
C LYS A 202 3.92 -13.76 1.55
N THR A 203 4.00 -12.51 1.12
CA THR A 203 3.20 -12.03 -0.02
C THR A 203 3.64 -12.70 -1.32
N ALA A 204 2.73 -12.91 -2.26
CA ALA A 204 3.03 -13.58 -3.54
C ALA A 204 4.18 -12.91 -4.31
N CYS A 205 4.27 -11.57 -4.27
CA CYS A 205 5.32 -10.83 -4.96
C CYS A 205 6.71 -10.93 -4.28
N VAL A 206 6.75 -11.24 -2.98
CA VAL A 206 7.99 -11.55 -2.25
C VAL A 206 8.46 -12.95 -2.59
N ASP A 207 7.56 -13.94 -2.53
CA ASP A 207 7.88 -15.34 -2.87
C ASP A 207 8.37 -15.49 -4.32
N ALA A 208 7.76 -14.74 -5.25
CA ALA A 208 8.11 -14.81 -6.66
C ALA A 208 9.38 -14.01 -7.02
N CYS A 209 10.02 -13.29 -6.08
CA CYS A 209 11.18 -12.46 -6.38
C CYS A 209 12.50 -13.24 -6.19
N PRO A 210 13.16 -13.72 -7.26
CA PRO A 210 14.37 -14.53 -7.13
C PRO A 210 15.59 -13.72 -6.67
N PHE A 211 15.53 -12.38 -6.77
CA PHE A 211 16.64 -11.49 -6.43
C PHE A 211 16.53 -10.88 -5.03
N GLY A 212 15.44 -11.20 -4.27
CA GLY A 212 15.24 -10.63 -2.95
C GLY A 212 15.08 -9.10 -2.96
N ALA A 213 14.55 -8.53 -4.07
CA ALA A 213 14.30 -7.11 -4.18
C ALA A 213 13.05 -6.66 -3.40
N ARG A 214 12.28 -7.59 -2.86
CA ARG A 214 11.05 -7.34 -2.11
C ARG A 214 11.08 -8.14 -0.82
N LEU A 215 10.81 -7.48 0.30
CA LEU A 215 10.74 -8.10 1.61
C LEU A 215 9.51 -7.59 2.35
N ILE A 216 8.94 -8.42 3.22
CA ILE A 216 7.86 -8.04 4.13
C ILE A 216 8.21 -8.52 5.53
N GLY A 217 7.88 -7.74 6.54
CA GLY A 217 8.19 -8.07 7.94
C GLY A 217 7.37 -7.28 8.94
N ASN A 218 7.69 -7.46 10.22
CA ASN A 218 7.07 -6.79 11.34
C ASN A 218 7.96 -5.67 11.89
N LEU A 219 7.57 -4.41 11.70
CA LEU A 219 8.32 -3.24 12.17
C LEU A 219 8.49 -3.19 13.70
N ARG A 220 7.67 -3.92 14.46
CA ARG A 220 7.72 -3.92 15.94
C ARG A 220 8.54 -5.05 16.52
N ASP A 221 8.91 -6.03 15.72
CA ASP A 221 9.87 -7.04 16.13
C ASP A 221 11.31 -6.58 15.80
N PRO A 222 12.13 -6.25 16.83
CA PRO A 222 13.51 -5.82 16.59
C PRO A 222 14.40 -6.94 16.00
N ASN A 223 13.93 -8.19 16.07
CA ASN A 223 14.64 -9.34 15.51
C ASN A 223 14.25 -9.62 14.06
N ASP A 224 13.16 -9.04 13.58
CA ASP A 224 12.73 -9.21 12.19
C ASP A 224 13.81 -8.68 11.22
N PRO A 225 14.18 -9.46 10.20
CA PRO A 225 15.19 -9.04 9.21
C PRO A 225 14.87 -7.72 8.51
N VAL A 226 13.59 -7.42 8.28
CA VAL A 226 13.13 -6.19 7.63
C VAL A 226 13.34 -5.00 8.56
N THR A 227 13.02 -5.15 9.85
CA THR A 227 13.26 -4.12 10.86
C THR A 227 14.73 -3.81 11.02
N LYS A 228 15.59 -4.84 11.05
CA LYS A 228 17.05 -4.65 11.08
C LYS A 228 17.55 -3.87 9.87
N ILE A 229 17.07 -4.19 8.67
CA ILE A 229 17.44 -3.46 7.44
C ILE A 229 17.02 -1.99 7.55
N ILE A 230 15.79 -1.70 7.99
CA ILE A 230 15.31 -0.31 8.14
C ILE A 230 16.16 0.48 9.14
N MET A 231 16.67 -0.17 10.18
CA MET A 231 17.51 0.47 11.20
C MET A 231 18.95 0.67 10.76
N THR A 232 19.48 -0.15 9.85
CA THR A 232 20.90 -0.16 9.47
C THR A 232 21.19 0.43 8.09
N GLU A 233 20.20 0.39 7.19
CA GLU A 233 20.37 0.85 5.81
C GLU A 233 19.76 2.25 5.62
N ARG A 234 20.27 2.98 4.65
CA ARG A 234 19.64 4.22 4.23
C ARG A 234 18.39 3.92 3.41
N VAL A 235 17.24 4.07 4.04
CA VAL A 235 15.95 3.88 3.38
C VAL A 235 15.26 5.22 3.11
N GLY A 236 14.47 5.28 2.04
CA GLY A 236 13.61 6.41 1.69
C GLY A 236 12.15 5.99 1.59
N ILE A 237 11.26 6.95 1.56
CA ILE A 237 9.83 6.77 1.30
C ILE A 237 9.41 7.64 0.12
N LEU A 238 8.34 7.24 -0.58
CA LEU A 238 7.80 8.03 -1.67
C LEU A 238 6.96 9.19 -1.13
N LYS A 239 7.11 10.38 -1.72
CA LYS A 239 6.26 11.56 -1.49
C LYS A 239 6.07 11.86 0.00
N GLU A 240 7.17 12.01 0.73
CA GLU A 240 7.20 12.28 2.17
C GLU A 240 6.41 13.57 2.53
N GLU A 241 6.43 14.54 1.62
CA GLU A 241 5.76 15.84 1.74
C GLU A 241 4.24 15.76 1.92
N TYR A 242 3.62 14.63 1.55
CA TYR A 242 2.17 14.43 1.75
C TYR A 242 1.79 14.01 3.18
N GLY A 243 2.74 13.72 4.06
CA GLY A 243 2.48 13.36 5.46
C GLY A 243 1.66 12.09 5.68
N THR A 244 1.57 11.22 4.68
CA THR A 244 0.75 9.99 4.74
C THR A 244 1.40 8.86 5.53
N LYS A 245 2.68 9.00 5.92
CA LYS A 245 3.47 8.01 6.66
C LYS A 245 3.46 6.63 5.98
N PRO A 246 4.10 6.47 4.81
CA PRO A 246 4.20 5.20 4.09
C PRO A 246 4.83 4.09 4.94
N GLN A 247 4.35 2.85 4.75
CA GLN A 247 4.92 1.64 5.35
C GLN A 247 5.67 0.79 4.30
N VAL A 248 5.95 1.37 3.14
CA VAL A 248 6.85 0.82 2.12
C VAL A 248 8.11 1.67 2.09
N TYR A 249 9.22 1.04 2.45
CA TYR A 249 10.54 1.66 2.46
C TYR A 249 11.33 1.22 1.24
N TYR A 250 12.11 2.12 0.71
CA TYR A 250 12.91 1.90 -0.49
C TYR A 250 14.41 1.98 -0.17
N ILE A 251 15.18 1.00 -0.65
CA ILE A 251 16.64 1.05 -0.69
C ILE A 251 17.05 1.44 -2.10
N GLY A 252 17.95 2.40 -2.23
CA GLY A 252 18.42 2.88 -3.52
C GLY A 252 17.41 3.78 -4.25
N LEU A 253 16.58 4.52 -3.48
CA LEU A 253 15.66 5.48 -4.07
C LEU A 253 16.43 6.68 -4.61
N SER A 254 16.36 6.90 -5.91
CA SER A 254 16.91 8.08 -6.56
C SER A 254 15.96 9.28 -6.40
N LYS A 255 16.50 10.50 -6.49
CA LYS A 255 15.71 11.76 -6.39
C LYS A 255 14.69 11.94 -7.52
N GLU A 256 14.91 11.28 -8.63
CA GLU A 256 14.04 11.30 -9.82
C GLU A 256 12.77 10.45 -9.63
N VAL A 257 12.76 9.58 -8.62
CA VAL A 257 11.61 8.70 -8.33
C VAL A 257 10.55 9.46 -7.57
N ARG A 258 9.34 9.55 -8.15
CA ARG A 258 8.20 10.28 -7.63
C ARG A 258 6.99 9.39 -7.32
#